data_044b09bf35ad3b4941a8e13a8d8effd9
#
_entry.id   044b09bf35ad3b4941a8e13a8d8effd9
#
_cell.length_a   1.000
_cell.length_b   1.000
_cell.length_c   1.000
_cell.angle_alpha   90.00
_cell.angle_beta   90.00
_cell.angle_gamma   90.00
#
_symmetry.space_group_name_H-M   'P 1'
#
loop_
_entity.id
_entity.type
_entity.pdbx_description
1 polymer ?
#
loop_
_entity_poly.entity_id
_entity_poly.type
_entity_poly.pdbx_seq_one_letter_code
_entity_poly.pdbx_strand_id
1 'polypeptide(L)'
;MSENSNSKFPQEADVVIVGVGGIVGSMLAYWLAELGQKNIVGLEKSTIIPSDIASTAHASDFVYNTTHDKLGCWTTAFSRKFYEDNGFFLKKGGLEICRKDDDERWEELKRKVASGKAFGTNVKLISAAEAVEKFPLLQEDSMRGAMWDPDAGLVVPRSQEVVNFAVEHAKEKGALKTFTNTPATDFVIEDSRIVGVKTEKGTIKTNKVVIASGIWGPLMGDKAGVGVPLMPVEHPLLFFGPYEEIQDTEEMLVYPLLRDQGNSAYVRDTGKFHGGMLEWGYYEDKNPRLVDPEDIGNPDKTMLSDSMRYLELEEIAEPLEKAFETTPILSELGWDEKSSFNGLLSVTADAGSLIGESPEVRGFWLCEAVWVKDGPGCARLCAESMVNGKTQVDMHSFDISRFYPHQKERDYVKTRAFENSQTIYTPAVHPREPYITQREMFVSPFYEREK
;
A
#
# COMPACT_ATOMS: atom_id res chain seq x y z
N MET A 1 20.93 11.63 20.65
CA MET A 1 20.65 12.61 21.71
C MET A 1 19.33 12.22 22.33
N SER A 2 19.28 11.91 23.62
CA SER A 2 18.10 11.43 24.33
C SER A 2 17.04 12.52 24.38
N GLU A 3 15.94 12.31 23.65
CA GLU A 3 14.80 13.21 23.70
C GLU A 3 14.17 13.27 25.09
N ASN A 4 13.81 14.46 25.48
CA ASN A 4 13.14 14.82 26.76
C ASN A 4 11.92 13.92 27.06
N SER A 5 12.12 12.93 27.92
CA SER A 5 11.07 12.02 28.42
C SER A 5 10.11 12.66 29.43
N ASN A 6 9.92 13.99 29.42
CA ASN A 6 9.11 14.71 30.42
C ASN A 6 7.94 15.51 29.83
N SER A 7 7.49 15.27 28.60
CA SER A 7 6.22 15.83 28.17
C SER A 7 5.07 15.03 28.78
N LYS A 8 4.27 15.67 29.63
CA LYS A 8 3.06 15.09 30.20
C LYS A 8 2.18 14.52 29.08
N PHE A 9 1.70 13.28 29.22
CA PHE A 9 0.78 12.66 28.26
C PHE A 9 -0.41 13.59 27.97
N PRO A 10 -0.79 13.82 26.70
CA PRO A 10 -1.80 14.80 26.33
C PRO A 10 -3.17 14.41 26.87
N GLN A 11 -3.90 15.39 27.38
CA GLN A 11 -5.27 15.20 27.84
C GLN A 11 -6.30 15.50 26.75
N GLU A 12 -5.90 16.27 25.71
CA GLU A 12 -6.75 16.65 24.59
C GLU A 12 -5.93 16.84 23.32
N ALA A 13 -6.56 16.67 22.17
CA ALA A 13 -6.01 16.92 20.85
C ALA A 13 -7.12 17.37 19.89
N ASP A 14 -6.76 18.16 18.87
CA ASP A 14 -7.68 18.52 17.80
C ASP A 14 -7.88 17.34 16.84
N VAL A 15 -6.82 16.55 16.63
CA VAL A 15 -6.83 15.32 15.83
C VAL A 15 -5.94 14.27 16.50
N VAL A 16 -6.41 13.04 16.60
CA VAL A 16 -5.58 11.88 16.97
C VAL A 16 -5.41 10.99 15.74
N ILE A 17 -4.16 10.70 15.38
CA ILE A 17 -3.80 9.74 14.32
C ILE A 17 -3.38 8.43 15.00
N VAL A 18 -4.07 7.33 14.69
CA VAL A 18 -3.73 5.98 15.14
C VAL A 18 -2.92 5.28 14.06
N GLY A 19 -1.65 4.97 14.34
CA GLY A 19 -0.71 4.38 13.37
C GLY A 19 0.11 5.42 12.63
N VAL A 20 0.75 6.36 13.36
CA VAL A 20 1.56 7.44 12.76
C VAL A 20 2.91 6.97 12.23
N GLY A 21 3.35 5.76 12.59
CA GLY A 21 4.67 5.22 12.21
C GLY A 21 4.74 4.55 10.83
N GLY A 22 3.61 4.39 10.12
CA GLY A 22 3.55 3.94 8.73
C GLY A 22 3.50 5.12 7.75
N ILE A 23 3.66 4.81 6.44
CA ILE A 23 3.66 5.82 5.36
C ILE A 23 2.37 6.65 5.35
N VAL A 24 1.24 6.05 5.61
CA VAL A 24 -0.07 6.72 5.54
C VAL A 24 -0.26 7.70 6.69
N GLY A 25 -0.07 7.24 7.92
CA GLY A 25 -0.26 8.08 9.12
C GLY A 25 0.74 9.23 9.20
N SER A 26 2.00 8.99 8.83
CA SER A 26 3.03 10.03 8.77
C SER A 26 2.74 11.09 7.70
N MET A 27 2.36 10.66 6.49
CA MET A 27 1.98 11.58 5.43
C MET A 27 0.69 12.35 5.74
N LEU A 28 -0.24 11.73 6.47
CA LEU A 28 -1.42 12.43 6.96
C LEU A 28 -1.05 13.54 7.96
N ALA A 29 -0.13 13.24 8.90
CA ALA A 29 0.38 14.26 9.83
C ALA A 29 1.07 15.40 9.10
N TYR A 30 1.88 15.09 8.06
CA TYR A 30 2.50 16.08 7.19
C TYR A 30 1.47 17.01 6.55
N TRP A 31 0.45 16.46 5.86
CA TRP A 31 -0.54 17.26 5.15
C TRP A 31 -1.48 18.04 6.07
N LEU A 32 -1.86 17.48 7.21
CA LEU A 32 -2.63 18.21 8.22
C LEU A 32 -1.85 19.42 8.72
N ALA A 33 -0.54 19.27 8.98
CA ALA A 33 0.32 20.37 9.38
C ALA A 33 0.47 21.43 8.27
N GLU A 34 0.62 21.01 7.00
CA GLU A 34 0.64 21.90 5.84
C GLU A 34 -0.67 22.69 5.66
N LEU A 35 -1.81 22.06 5.96
CA LEU A 35 -3.12 22.71 5.93
C LEU A 35 -3.42 23.56 7.18
N GLY A 36 -2.43 23.74 8.06
CA GLY A 36 -2.53 24.62 9.23
C GLY A 36 -3.16 23.99 10.48
N GLN A 37 -3.46 22.68 10.44
CA GLN A 37 -3.94 21.97 11.63
C GLN A 37 -2.86 21.97 12.72
N LYS A 38 -3.27 22.16 13.96
CA LYS A 38 -2.39 22.17 15.14
C LYS A 38 -2.84 21.09 16.12
N ASN A 39 -2.06 20.92 17.20
CA ASN A 39 -2.40 20.00 18.30
C ASN A 39 -2.78 18.60 17.83
N ILE A 40 -1.98 18.04 16.91
CA ILE A 40 -2.12 16.68 16.40
C ILE A 40 -1.36 15.73 17.33
N VAL A 41 -1.99 14.67 17.75
CA VAL A 41 -1.36 13.57 18.51
C VAL A 41 -1.28 12.34 17.62
N GLY A 42 -0.04 11.86 17.38
CA GLY A 42 0.23 10.62 16.68
C GLY A 42 0.51 9.48 17.66
N LEU A 43 -0.30 8.45 17.63
CA LEU A 43 -0.12 7.21 18.41
C LEU A 43 0.52 6.13 17.55
N GLU A 44 1.50 5.43 18.12
CA GLU A 44 2.18 4.31 17.47
C GLU A 44 2.31 3.11 18.44
N LYS A 45 1.94 1.92 17.95
CA LYS A 45 2.04 0.67 18.70
C LYS A 45 3.50 0.23 18.84
N SER A 46 4.30 0.39 17.77
CA SER A 46 5.74 0.10 17.82
C SER A 46 6.47 0.99 18.83
N THR A 47 7.63 0.52 19.28
CA THR A 47 8.52 1.26 20.17
C THR A 47 9.28 2.37 19.45
N ILE A 48 9.28 2.36 18.12
CA ILE A 48 10.02 3.29 17.25
C ILE A 48 9.14 3.90 16.15
N ILE A 49 9.57 5.02 15.61
CA ILE A 49 9.09 5.62 14.37
C ILE A 49 10.32 5.88 13.49
N PRO A 50 10.36 5.37 12.26
CA PRO A 50 9.35 4.57 11.53
C PRO A 50 9.04 3.25 12.21
N SER A 51 7.79 2.81 12.09
CA SER A 51 7.33 1.56 12.71
C SER A 51 7.98 0.34 12.02
N ASP A 52 8.61 -0.52 12.82
CA ASP A 52 9.22 -1.77 12.36
C ASP A 52 8.20 -2.91 12.21
N ILE A 53 6.99 -2.75 12.75
CA ILE A 53 5.91 -3.71 12.64
C ILE A 53 4.93 -3.37 11.50
N ALA A 54 5.01 -2.18 10.92
CA ALA A 54 4.14 -1.77 9.83
C ALA A 54 4.54 -2.42 8.49
N SER A 55 3.57 -2.71 7.62
CA SER A 55 3.83 -3.20 6.26
C SER A 55 4.74 -2.26 5.45
N THR A 56 4.80 -0.98 5.77
CA THR A 56 5.73 0.00 5.20
C THR A 56 7.20 -0.41 5.35
N ALA A 57 7.56 -1.04 6.48
CA ALA A 57 8.93 -1.47 6.76
C ALA A 57 9.40 -2.59 5.81
N HIS A 58 8.48 -3.30 5.22
CA HIS A 58 8.72 -4.50 4.40
C HIS A 58 8.26 -4.30 2.94
N ALA A 59 7.84 -3.09 2.56
CA ALA A 59 7.38 -2.79 1.22
C ALA A 59 8.52 -2.86 0.19
N SER A 60 8.22 -3.30 -1.02
CA SER A 60 9.15 -3.31 -2.16
C SER A 60 9.42 -1.92 -2.75
N ASP A 61 8.70 -0.90 -2.27
CA ASP A 61 8.86 0.53 -2.61
C ASP A 61 8.65 0.89 -4.09
N PHE A 62 7.97 0.04 -4.87
CA PHE A 62 7.65 0.26 -6.27
C PHE A 62 6.64 1.39 -6.48
N VAL A 63 6.89 2.23 -7.49
CA VAL A 63 5.94 3.23 -7.98
C VAL A 63 5.78 3.10 -9.50
N TYR A 64 4.61 2.62 -9.92
CA TYR A 64 4.15 2.61 -11.30
C TYR A 64 2.98 3.58 -11.45
N ASN A 65 2.96 4.38 -12.52
CA ASN A 65 1.94 5.41 -12.73
C ASN A 65 0.63 4.88 -13.34
N THR A 66 0.64 3.67 -13.87
CA THR A 66 -0.49 3.14 -14.62
C THR A 66 -1.35 2.25 -13.75
N THR A 67 -2.60 2.66 -13.54
CA THR A 67 -3.68 1.88 -12.92
C THR A 67 -4.89 1.84 -13.86
N HIS A 68 -5.92 1.08 -13.48
CA HIS A 68 -7.13 0.95 -14.31
C HIS A 68 -8.11 2.13 -14.14
N ASP A 69 -7.96 2.93 -13.10
CA ASP A 69 -8.88 4.01 -12.76
C ASP A 69 -8.19 5.37 -12.69
N LYS A 70 -8.97 6.43 -12.89
CA LYS A 70 -8.49 7.80 -12.91
C LYS A 70 -7.95 8.27 -11.56
N LEU A 71 -8.61 7.92 -10.47
CA LEU A 71 -8.22 8.37 -9.13
C LEU A 71 -6.93 7.69 -8.69
N GLY A 72 -6.79 6.37 -8.94
CA GLY A 72 -5.55 5.64 -8.70
C GLY A 72 -4.37 6.20 -9.50
N CYS A 73 -4.58 6.53 -10.79
CA CYS A 73 -3.54 7.22 -11.58
C CYS A 73 -3.17 8.58 -10.97
N TRP A 74 -4.15 9.34 -10.49
CA TRP A 74 -3.90 10.64 -9.87
C TRP A 74 -3.14 10.51 -8.56
N THR A 75 -3.57 9.61 -7.66
CA THR A 75 -2.90 9.40 -6.35
C THR A 75 -1.46 8.94 -6.52
N THR A 76 -1.22 8.03 -7.47
CA THR A 76 0.13 7.56 -7.78
C THR A 76 0.99 8.69 -8.39
N ALA A 77 0.47 9.45 -9.36
CA ALA A 77 1.20 10.55 -9.98
C ALA A 77 1.52 11.67 -8.98
N PHE A 78 0.57 11.99 -8.10
CA PHE A 78 0.78 12.95 -7.02
C PHE A 78 1.85 12.46 -6.03
N SER A 79 1.78 11.21 -5.62
CA SER A 79 2.73 10.60 -4.69
C SER A 79 4.13 10.55 -5.28
N ARG A 80 4.26 10.11 -6.54
CA ARG A 80 5.54 10.13 -7.25
C ARG A 80 6.14 11.54 -7.29
N LYS A 81 5.33 12.54 -7.67
CA LYS A 81 5.81 13.93 -7.69
C LYS A 81 6.26 14.39 -6.29
N PHE A 82 5.53 14.04 -5.25
CA PHE A 82 5.95 14.33 -3.88
C PHE A 82 7.30 13.71 -3.54
N TYR A 83 7.49 12.44 -3.90
CA TYR A 83 8.77 11.75 -3.70
C TYR A 83 9.91 12.39 -4.51
N GLU A 84 9.66 12.73 -5.78
CA GLU A 84 10.63 13.44 -6.64
C GLU A 84 11.03 14.79 -6.06
N ASP A 85 10.05 15.62 -5.69
CA ASP A 85 10.27 16.99 -5.18
C ASP A 85 11.07 17.00 -3.87
N ASN A 86 11.02 15.93 -3.08
CA ASN A 86 11.70 15.81 -1.79
C ASN A 86 12.92 14.87 -1.83
N GLY A 87 13.36 14.43 -2.99
CA GLY A 87 14.58 13.62 -3.15
C GLY A 87 14.43 12.14 -2.73
N PHE A 88 13.23 11.64 -2.67
CA PHE A 88 12.91 10.25 -2.30
C PHE A 88 12.54 9.36 -3.49
N PHE A 89 12.83 9.77 -4.71
CA PHE A 89 12.45 8.97 -5.88
C PHE A 89 13.63 8.74 -6.82
N LEU A 90 13.87 7.49 -7.17
CA LEU A 90 14.80 7.08 -8.21
C LEU A 90 14.02 6.61 -9.44
N LYS A 91 13.95 7.49 -10.44
CA LYS A 91 13.33 7.19 -11.72
C LYS A 91 14.25 6.30 -12.55
N LYS A 92 13.87 5.05 -12.76
CA LYS A 92 14.63 4.07 -13.56
C LYS A 92 13.77 3.48 -14.68
N GLY A 93 12.45 3.73 -14.63
CA GLY A 93 11.45 3.13 -15.51
C GLY A 93 10.97 1.78 -15.02
N GLY A 94 9.98 1.24 -15.73
CA GLY A 94 9.40 -0.05 -15.41
C GLY A 94 8.83 -0.75 -16.63
N LEU A 95 8.91 -2.06 -16.62
CA LEU A 95 8.38 -2.97 -17.63
C LEU A 95 7.19 -3.74 -17.08
N GLU A 96 6.11 -3.82 -17.84
CA GLU A 96 5.07 -4.83 -17.65
C GLU A 96 5.14 -5.77 -18.86
N ILE A 97 5.68 -6.97 -18.67
CA ILE A 97 5.87 -7.92 -19.77
C ILE A 97 4.59 -8.68 -20.10
N CYS A 98 4.48 -9.08 -21.36
CA CYS A 98 3.45 -9.97 -21.85
C CYS A 98 4.13 -11.24 -22.37
N ARG A 99 3.74 -12.41 -21.86
CA ARG A 99 4.22 -13.70 -22.34
C ARG A 99 3.78 -13.96 -23.77
N LYS A 100 4.51 -14.82 -24.47
CA LYS A 100 4.36 -15.01 -25.93
C LYS A 100 2.94 -15.36 -26.36
N ASP A 101 2.27 -16.23 -25.61
CA ASP A 101 0.96 -16.79 -25.94
C ASP A 101 -0.18 -16.20 -25.09
N ASP A 102 0.05 -15.06 -24.41
CA ASP A 102 -0.94 -14.38 -23.58
C ASP A 102 -1.63 -13.24 -24.35
N ASP A 103 -2.60 -13.60 -25.20
CA ASP A 103 -3.37 -12.64 -25.98
C ASP A 103 -4.19 -11.68 -25.10
N GLU A 104 -4.73 -12.16 -23.98
CA GLU A 104 -5.54 -11.35 -23.05
C GLU A 104 -4.70 -10.28 -22.40
N ARG A 105 -3.51 -10.60 -21.94
CA ARG A 105 -2.56 -9.65 -21.37
C ARG A 105 -2.12 -8.63 -22.41
N TRP A 106 -1.88 -9.06 -23.63
CA TRP A 106 -1.49 -8.12 -24.70
C TRP A 106 -2.58 -7.08 -24.99
N GLU A 107 -3.83 -7.49 -25.05
CA GLU A 107 -4.96 -6.57 -25.20
C GLU A 107 -5.12 -5.66 -23.98
N GLU A 108 -4.85 -6.15 -22.77
CA GLU A 108 -4.83 -5.31 -21.58
C GLU A 108 -3.72 -4.25 -21.63
N LEU A 109 -2.51 -4.61 -22.00
CA LEU A 109 -1.42 -3.64 -22.13
C LEU A 109 -1.75 -2.53 -23.14
N LYS A 110 -2.41 -2.87 -24.25
CA LYS A 110 -2.92 -1.86 -25.20
C LYS A 110 -3.91 -0.90 -24.55
N ARG A 111 -4.84 -1.43 -23.75
CA ARG A 111 -5.82 -0.60 -23.01
C ARG A 111 -5.14 0.26 -21.95
N LYS A 112 -4.19 -0.29 -21.19
CA LYS A 112 -3.40 0.46 -20.23
C LYS A 112 -2.65 1.62 -20.88
N VAL A 113 -2.03 1.38 -22.04
CA VAL A 113 -1.37 2.46 -22.80
C VAL A 113 -2.37 3.52 -23.27
N ALA A 114 -3.56 3.13 -23.74
CA ALA A 114 -4.59 4.06 -24.16
C ALA A 114 -5.14 4.89 -22.98
N SER A 115 -5.52 4.23 -21.87
CA SER A 115 -6.00 4.92 -20.67
C SER A 115 -4.90 5.77 -20.02
N GLY A 116 -3.67 5.26 -19.97
CA GLY A 116 -2.52 5.99 -19.46
C GLY A 116 -2.30 7.31 -20.20
N LYS A 117 -2.37 7.30 -21.53
CA LYS A 117 -2.31 8.54 -22.32
C LYS A 117 -3.43 9.52 -21.99
N ALA A 118 -4.65 9.01 -21.80
CA ALA A 118 -5.80 9.84 -21.39
C ALA A 118 -5.61 10.46 -20.01
N PHE A 119 -4.87 9.79 -19.12
CA PHE A 119 -4.55 10.25 -17.77
C PHE A 119 -3.19 10.98 -17.66
N GLY A 120 -2.53 11.23 -18.80
CA GLY A 120 -1.30 12.03 -18.86
C GLY A 120 -0.01 11.26 -18.55
N THR A 121 -0.01 9.92 -18.67
CA THR A 121 1.21 9.11 -18.54
C THR A 121 1.96 8.95 -19.87
N ASN A 122 3.27 8.63 -19.81
CA ASN A 122 4.14 8.47 -20.98
C ASN A 122 4.35 7.01 -21.39
N VAL A 123 3.45 6.13 -20.98
CA VAL A 123 3.55 4.69 -21.26
C VAL A 123 3.43 4.36 -22.73
N LYS A 124 4.17 3.33 -23.19
CA LYS A 124 4.13 2.85 -24.58
C LYS A 124 4.35 1.34 -24.64
N LEU A 125 3.84 0.72 -25.70
CA LEU A 125 4.22 -0.66 -26.04
C LEU A 125 5.61 -0.67 -26.67
N ILE A 126 6.38 -1.71 -26.37
CA ILE A 126 7.69 -2.02 -26.93
C ILE A 126 7.79 -3.50 -27.29
N SER A 127 8.70 -3.84 -28.18
CA SER A 127 8.99 -5.22 -28.57
C SER A 127 9.70 -6.00 -27.45
N ALA A 128 9.77 -7.33 -27.59
CA ALA A 128 10.55 -8.19 -26.68
C ALA A 128 12.05 -7.81 -26.70
N ALA A 129 12.63 -7.57 -27.87
CA ALA A 129 14.00 -7.14 -28.01
C ALA A 129 14.28 -5.81 -27.28
N GLU A 130 13.41 -4.80 -27.46
CA GLU A 130 13.54 -3.53 -26.70
C GLU A 130 13.38 -3.71 -25.19
N ALA A 131 12.56 -4.69 -24.73
CA ALA A 131 12.44 -5.01 -23.32
C ALA A 131 13.73 -5.61 -22.76
N VAL A 132 14.36 -6.54 -23.48
CA VAL A 132 15.66 -7.13 -23.10
C VAL A 132 16.78 -6.08 -23.10
N GLU A 133 16.82 -5.15 -24.06
CA GLU A 133 17.78 -4.03 -24.01
C GLU A 133 17.68 -3.21 -22.71
N LYS A 134 16.48 -3.11 -22.12
CA LYS A 134 16.24 -2.38 -20.86
C LYS A 134 16.49 -3.22 -19.64
N PHE A 135 16.16 -4.49 -19.69
CA PHE A 135 16.30 -5.45 -18.60
C PHE A 135 16.96 -6.74 -19.12
N PRO A 136 18.30 -6.79 -19.15
CA PRO A 136 19.06 -7.87 -19.80
C PRO A 136 18.88 -9.27 -19.21
N LEU A 137 18.25 -9.37 -18.03
CA LEU A 137 17.98 -10.65 -17.38
C LEU A 137 16.73 -11.37 -17.94
N LEU A 138 16.00 -10.73 -18.87
CA LEU A 138 14.81 -11.31 -19.48
C LEU A 138 15.18 -12.26 -20.64
N GLN A 139 14.40 -13.33 -20.77
CA GLN A 139 14.47 -14.25 -21.91
C GLN A 139 13.57 -13.74 -23.04
N GLU A 140 14.17 -13.28 -24.16
CA GLU A 140 13.43 -12.68 -25.27
C GLU A 140 12.36 -13.60 -25.86
N ASP A 141 12.70 -14.88 -26.10
CA ASP A 141 11.80 -15.86 -26.70
C ASP A 141 10.58 -16.22 -25.85
N SER A 142 10.57 -15.89 -24.56
CA SER A 142 9.45 -16.10 -23.66
C SER A 142 8.36 -15.05 -23.77
N MET A 143 8.66 -13.91 -24.42
CA MET A 143 7.82 -12.72 -24.43
C MET A 143 7.31 -12.37 -25.82
N ARG A 144 6.12 -11.77 -25.88
CA ARG A 144 5.57 -11.07 -27.04
C ARG A 144 6.06 -9.62 -27.13
N GLY A 145 6.24 -8.99 -25.96
CA GLY A 145 6.62 -7.61 -25.78
C GLY A 145 6.29 -7.11 -24.40
N ALA A 146 6.31 -5.81 -24.20
CA ALA A 146 6.04 -5.18 -22.92
C ALA A 146 5.36 -3.81 -23.05
N MET A 147 4.76 -3.34 -21.97
CA MET A 147 4.51 -1.92 -21.74
C MET A 147 5.71 -1.32 -21.01
N TRP A 148 6.25 -0.25 -21.54
CA TRP A 148 7.29 0.56 -20.91
C TRP A 148 6.67 1.79 -20.25
N ASP A 149 6.89 1.94 -18.94
CA ASP A 149 6.60 3.16 -18.18
C ASP A 149 7.92 3.88 -17.86
N PRO A 150 8.29 4.94 -18.59
CA PRO A 150 9.54 5.66 -18.35
C PRO A 150 9.55 6.44 -17.04
N ASP A 151 8.37 6.65 -16.45
CA ASP A 151 8.19 7.45 -15.24
C ASP A 151 8.05 6.58 -13.96
N ALA A 152 8.08 5.25 -14.11
CA ALA A 152 8.15 4.33 -12.98
C ALA A 152 9.52 4.39 -12.28
N GLY A 153 9.54 3.97 -11.03
CA GLY A 153 10.77 3.98 -10.23
C GLY A 153 10.56 3.48 -8.81
N LEU A 154 11.54 3.73 -7.99
CA LEU A 154 11.64 3.24 -6.62
C LEU A 154 11.63 4.40 -5.63
N VAL A 155 10.93 4.24 -4.51
CA VAL A 155 11.11 5.13 -3.35
C VAL A 155 12.44 4.80 -2.69
N VAL A 156 13.31 5.80 -2.56
CA VAL A 156 14.69 5.65 -2.08
C VAL A 156 14.98 6.57 -0.89
N PRO A 157 15.92 6.17 0.00
CA PRO A 157 16.53 4.84 0.07
C PRO A 157 15.52 3.76 0.45
N ARG A 158 14.45 4.13 1.19
CA ARG A 158 13.32 3.32 1.62
C ARG A 158 12.13 4.20 2.00
N SER A 159 10.91 3.71 1.91
CA SER A 159 9.70 4.40 2.37
C SER A 159 9.73 4.82 3.86
N GLN A 160 10.50 4.12 4.67
CA GLN A 160 10.75 4.49 6.08
C GLN A 160 11.41 5.86 6.24
N GLU A 161 12.30 6.27 5.32
CA GLU A 161 12.89 7.61 5.35
C GLU A 161 11.87 8.70 5.00
N VAL A 162 10.88 8.38 4.17
CA VAL A 162 9.74 9.28 3.94
C VAL A 162 8.91 9.44 5.20
N VAL A 163 8.72 8.37 5.97
CA VAL A 163 8.03 8.44 7.28
C VAL A 163 8.78 9.37 8.22
N ASN A 164 10.11 9.21 8.37
CA ASN A 164 10.95 10.11 9.17
C ASN A 164 10.77 11.57 8.74
N PHE A 165 10.94 11.83 7.45
CA PHE A 165 10.79 13.17 6.88
C PHE A 165 9.43 13.79 7.20
N ALA A 166 8.34 13.03 6.98
CA ALA A 166 6.99 13.54 7.19
C ALA A 166 6.68 13.85 8.67
N VAL A 167 7.11 12.96 9.57
CA VAL A 167 6.92 13.13 11.01
C VAL A 167 7.72 14.32 11.53
N GLU A 168 9.01 14.43 11.17
CA GLU A 168 9.85 15.53 11.61
C GLU A 168 9.35 16.87 11.06
N HIS A 169 8.95 16.94 9.79
CA HIS A 169 8.33 18.13 9.23
C HIS A 169 7.11 18.60 10.02
N ALA A 170 6.19 17.70 10.37
CA ALA A 170 5.01 18.07 11.16
C ALA A 170 5.36 18.50 12.60
N LYS A 171 6.41 17.92 13.19
CA LYS A 171 6.95 18.35 14.50
C LYS A 171 7.61 19.74 14.43
N GLU A 172 8.44 20.00 13.42
CA GLU A 172 9.10 21.29 13.19
C GLU A 172 8.10 22.44 13.00
N LYS A 173 6.95 22.14 12.36
CA LYS A 173 5.81 23.07 12.28
C LYS A 173 5.08 23.27 13.62
N GLY A 174 5.49 22.58 14.67
CA GLY A 174 4.85 22.60 15.98
C GLY A 174 3.42 22.04 15.97
N ALA A 175 3.08 21.21 14.97
CA ALA A 175 1.76 20.67 14.79
C ALA A 175 1.59 19.29 15.44
N LEU A 176 2.62 18.44 15.44
CA LEU A 176 2.57 17.02 15.81
C LEU A 176 3.33 16.74 17.11
N LYS A 177 2.71 15.92 17.96
CA LYS A 177 3.39 15.18 19.05
C LYS A 177 3.18 13.70 18.84
N THR A 178 4.24 12.89 18.91
CA THR A 178 4.20 11.44 18.72
C THR A 178 4.41 10.68 20.02
N PHE A 179 3.72 9.55 20.16
CA PHE A 179 3.85 8.65 21.30
C PHE A 179 3.99 7.22 20.81
N THR A 180 5.21 6.69 20.90
CA THR A 180 5.54 5.30 20.62
C THR A 180 5.18 4.41 21.81
N ASN A 181 5.13 3.08 21.57
CA ASN A 181 4.67 2.11 22.56
C ASN A 181 3.38 2.57 23.24
N THR A 182 2.44 3.04 22.42
CA THR A 182 1.18 3.64 22.88
C THR A 182 0.05 3.29 21.91
N PRO A 183 -0.36 2.02 21.86
CA PRO A 183 -1.50 1.62 21.04
C PRO A 183 -2.79 2.30 21.51
N ALA A 184 -3.65 2.66 20.58
CA ALA A 184 -5.04 2.96 20.90
C ALA A 184 -5.72 1.65 21.34
N THR A 185 -6.27 1.64 22.55
CA THR A 185 -6.90 0.45 23.11
C THR A 185 -8.41 0.43 22.89
N ASP A 186 -9.03 1.62 22.76
CA ASP A 186 -10.47 1.77 22.58
C ASP A 186 -10.82 3.22 22.19
N PHE A 187 -12.06 3.48 21.81
CA PHE A 187 -12.59 4.81 21.54
C PHE A 187 -13.70 5.18 22.51
N VAL A 188 -13.81 6.46 22.87
CA VAL A 188 -14.94 6.98 23.63
C VAL A 188 -15.93 7.59 22.66
N ILE A 189 -17.13 7.01 22.61
CA ILE A 189 -18.19 7.41 21.67
C ILE A 189 -19.42 7.79 22.48
N GLU A 190 -19.96 8.98 22.21
CA GLU A 190 -21.20 9.49 22.79
C GLU A 190 -22.11 9.98 21.64
N ASP A 191 -23.34 9.57 21.63
CA ASP A 191 -24.34 9.95 20.60
C ASP A 191 -23.82 9.77 19.15
N SER A 192 -23.20 8.61 18.87
CA SER A 192 -22.57 8.29 17.59
C SER A 192 -21.49 9.28 17.17
N ARG A 193 -20.75 9.86 18.11
CA ARG A 193 -19.63 10.79 17.88
C ARG A 193 -18.41 10.40 18.69
N ILE A 194 -17.26 10.58 18.10
CA ILE A 194 -15.98 10.48 18.83
C ILE A 194 -15.91 11.64 19.83
N VAL A 195 -15.57 11.30 21.09
CA VAL A 195 -15.24 12.26 22.14
C VAL A 195 -13.87 11.96 22.78
N GLY A 196 -13.23 10.85 22.43
CA GLY A 196 -11.89 10.54 22.91
C GLY A 196 -11.32 9.23 22.40
N VAL A 197 -10.01 9.05 22.62
CA VAL A 197 -9.24 7.83 22.35
C VAL A 197 -8.62 7.34 23.64
N LYS A 198 -8.81 6.07 23.98
CA LYS A 198 -8.21 5.42 25.14
C LYS A 198 -6.86 4.79 24.78
N THR A 199 -5.93 4.89 25.71
CA THR A 199 -4.65 4.21 25.71
C THR A 199 -4.34 3.70 27.13
N GLU A 200 -3.32 2.87 27.29
CA GLU A 200 -2.84 2.48 28.62
C GLU A 200 -2.28 3.67 29.43
N LYS A 201 -1.85 4.76 28.76
CA LYS A 201 -1.34 5.97 29.39
C LYS A 201 -2.42 6.98 29.79
N GLY A 202 -3.66 6.72 29.42
CA GLY A 202 -4.83 7.56 29.68
C GLY A 202 -5.70 7.81 28.47
N THR A 203 -6.71 8.65 28.64
CA THR A 203 -7.65 9.03 27.58
C THR A 203 -7.32 10.42 27.04
N ILE A 204 -7.25 10.55 25.71
CA ILE A 204 -7.08 11.80 25.00
C ILE A 204 -8.46 12.25 24.53
N LYS A 205 -8.94 13.40 25.01
CA LYS A 205 -10.18 14.00 24.51
C LYS A 205 -9.95 14.52 23.09
N THR A 206 -10.81 14.15 22.17
CA THR A 206 -10.82 14.63 20.79
C THR A 206 -12.16 14.40 20.15
N ASN A 207 -12.52 15.22 19.19
CA ASN A 207 -13.69 15.01 18.34
C ASN A 207 -13.33 14.51 16.92
N LYS A 208 -12.04 14.25 16.67
CA LYS A 208 -11.55 13.69 15.39
C LYS A 208 -10.47 12.67 15.65
N VAL A 209 -10.70 11.44 15.26
CA VAL A 209 -9.69 10.38 15.20
C VAL A 209 -9.58 9.88 13.77
N VAL A 210 -8.36 9.62 13.31
CA VAL A 210 -8.10 8.97 12.03
C VAL A 210 -7.37 7.67 12.28
N ILE A 211 -7.93 6.57 11.83
CA ILE A 211 -7.18 5.32 11.77
C ILE A 211 -6.37 5.27 10.47
N ALA A 212 -5.08 5.06 10.60
CA ALA A 212 -4.10 4.77 9.55
C ALA A 212 -3.27 3.56 9.99
N SER A 213 -3.99 2.56 10.49
CA SER A 213 -3.48 1.41 11.21
C SER A 213 -3.18 0.21 10.30
N GLY A 214 -3.35 0.37 8.98
CA GLY A 214 -3.01 -0.62 7.97
C GLY A 214 -3.75 -1.95 8.20
N ILE A 215 -2.99 -3.03 8.33
CA ILE A 215 -3.57 -4.38 8.52
C ILE A 215 -4.42 -4.52 9.81
N TRP A 216 -4.23 -3.64 10.80
CA TRP A 216 -5.06 -3.60 12.04
C TRP A 216 -6.35 -2.79 11.90
N GLY A 217 -6.62 -2.20 10.73
CA GLY A 217 -7.82 -1.39 10.48
C GLY A 217 -9.13 -2.05 10.92
N PRO A 218 -9.39 -3.33 10.60
CA PRO A 218 -10.59 -4.03 11.05
C PRO A 218 -10.75 -4.05 12.57
N LEU A 219 -9.69 -4.33 13.32
CA LEU A 219 -9.74 -4.35 14.79
C LEU A 219 -9.99 -2.96 15.40
N MET A 220 -9.46 -1.91 14.76
CA MET A 220 -9.73 -0.54 15.19
C MET A 220 -11.18 -0.15 14.87
N GLY A 221 -11.69 -0.56 13.72
CA GLY A 221 -13.09 -0.36 13.35
C GLY A 221 -14.06 -1.05 14.31
N ASP A 222 -13.80 -2.31 14.66
CA ASP A 222 -14.63 -3.09 15.61
C ASP A 222 -14.75 -2.38 16.96
N LYS A 223 -13.66 -1.78 17.48
CA LYS A 223 -13.67 -0.97 18.70
C LYS A 223 -14.55 0.28 18.59
N ALA A 224 -14.73 0.80 17.41
CA ALA A 224 -15.58 1.97 17.16
C ALA A 224 -17.01 1.60 16.73
N GLY A 225 -17.31 0.32 16.52
CA GLY A 225 -18.56 -0.12 15.92
C GLY A 225 -18.69 0.27 14.45
N VAL A 226 -17.56 0.39 13.75
CA VAL A 226 -17.46 0.76 12.32
C VAL A 226 -16.87 -0.40 11.55
N GLY A 227 -17.59 -0.94 10.58
CA GLY A 227 -17.04 -1.95 9.69
C GLY A 227 -15.97 -1.36 8.78
N VAL A 228 -14.75 -1.91 8.83
CA VAL A 228 -13.64 -1.56 7.94
C VAL A 228 -13.45 -2.68 6.93
N PRO A 229 -13.87 -2.50 5.67
CA PRO A 229 -13.97 -3.58 4.69
C PRO A 229 -12.62 -3.92 4.04
N LEU A 230 -11.66 -4.37 4.85
CA LEU A 230 -10.36 -4.88 4.41
C LEU A 230 -9.98 -6.18 5.12
N MET A 231 -9.13 -6.97 4.51
CA MET A 231 -8.46 -8.12 5.10
C MET A 231 -6.96 -8.02 4.92
N PRO A 232 -6.17 -8.44 5.91
CA PRO A 232 -4.76 -8.72 5.72
C PRO A 232 -4.59 -9.93 4.81
N VAL A 233 -3.66 -9.84 3.86
CA VAL A 233 -3.37 -10.90 2.89
C VAL A 233 -1.87 -11.13 2.85
N GLU A 234 -1.45 -12.39 2.80
CA GLU A 234 -0.06 -12.77 2.68
C GLU A 234 0.48 -12.44 1.28
N HIS A 235 1.75 -12.07 1.25
CA HIS A 235 2.46 -11.68 0.04
C HIS A 235 3.90 -12.17 0.09
N PRO A 236 4.22 -13.30 -0.57
CA PRO A 236 5.56 -13.84 -0.60
C PRO A 236 6.57 -12.89 -1.24
N LEU A 237 7.71 -12.74 -0.59
CA LEU A 237 8.84 -11.95 -1.04
C LEU A 237 10.13 -12.76 -0.87
N LEU A 238 10.76 -13.09 -1.98
CA LEU A 238 11.98 -13.89 -2.02
C LEU A 238 13.16 -13.07 -2.52
N PHE A 239 14.33 -13.32 -1.98
CA PHE A 239 15.58 -12.69 -2.37
C PHE A 239 16.53 -13.74 -2.96
N PHE A 240 16.94 -13.53 -4.21
CA PHE A 240 17.80 -14.41 -4.99
C PHE A 240 19.20 -13.81 -5.10
N GLY A 241 20.22 -14.62 -4.86
CA GLY A 241 21.59 -14.14 -5.00
C GLY A 241 22.51 -14.42 -3.81
N PRO A 242 23.63 -13.70 -3.70
CA PRO A 242 23.98 -12.45 -4.42
C PRO A 242 24.22 -12.64 -5.92
N TYR A 243 23.94 -11.59 -6.71
CA TYR A 243 24.22 -11.55 -8.15
C TYR A 243 25.47 -10.72 -8.40
N GLU A 244 26.51 -11.34 -8.99
CA GLU A 244 27.86 -10.78 -9.12
C GLU A 244 27.86 -9.40 -9.81
N GLU A 245 27.04 -9.21 -10.86
CA GLU A 245 27.01 -7.97 -11.62
C GLU A 245 26.48 -6.75 -10.84
N ILE A 246 25.72 -6.98 -9.77
CA ILE A 246 25.16 -5.91 -8.92
C ILE A 246 25.68 -5.93 -7.48
N GLN A 247 26.46 -6.97 -7.09
CA GLN A 247 26.92 -7.15 -5.71
C GLN A 247 27.75 -5.97 -5.20
N ASP A 248 28.61 -5.42 -6.06
CA ASP A 248 29.53 -4.32 -5.71
C ASP A 248 29.09 -2.96 -6.29
N THR A 249 27.81 -2.84 -6.69
CA THR A 249 27.29 -1.58 -7.22
C THR A 249 27.12 -0.52 -6.15
N GLU A 250 27.35 0.74 -6.49
CA GLU A 250 27.01 1.89 -5.67
C GLU A 250 25.57 2.42 -5.96
N GLU A 251 24.93 1.90 -7.01
CA GLU A 251 23.58 2.29 -7.39
C GLU A 251 22.55 1.72 -6.41
N MET A 252 21.47 2.45 -6.17
CA MET A 252 20.34 1.99 -5.34
C MET A 252 19.40 1.05 -6.11
N LEU A 253 19.43 1.11 -7.44
CA LEU A 253 18.67 0.29 -8.38
C LEU A 253 19.42 0.29 -9.72
N VAL A 254 19.81 -0.86 -10.20
CA VAL A 254 20.59 -0.99 -11.45
C VAL A 254 19.68 -1.12 -12.67
N TYR A 255 18.67 -1.98 -12.57
CA TYR A 255 17.73 -2.25 -13.66
C TYR A 255 16.39 -1.54 -13.45
N PRO A 256 15.59 -1.34 -14.51
CA PRO A 256 14.19 -0.94 -14.36
C PRO A 256 13.39 -1.94 -13.52
N LEU A 257 12.27 -1.48 -12.97
CA LEU A 257 11.32 -2.37 -12.30
C LEU A 257 10.67 -3.31 -13.31
N LEU A 258 10.45 -4.56 -12.94
CA LEU A 258 9.82 -5.57 -13.79
C LEU A 258 8.52 -6.07 -13.16
N ARG A 259 7.44 -6.13 -13.95
CA ARG A 259 6.20 -6.83 -13.64
C ARG A 259 5.96 -7.94 -14.66
N ASP A 260 5.91 -9.18 -14.21
CA ASP A 260 5.38 -10.33 -14.94
C ASP A 260 3.96 -10.61 -14.45
N GLN A 261 3.02 -9.78 -14.91
CA GLN A 261 1.65 -9.87 -14.44
C GLN A 261 0.91 -11.13 -14.92
N GLY A 262 1.38 -11.76 -16.01
CA GLY A 262 0.89 -13.07 -16.44
C GLY A 262 1.22 -14.19 -15.48
N ASN A 263 2.21 -13.97 -14.61
CA ASN A 263 2.59 -14.87 -13.51
C ASN A 263 2.32 -14.25 -12.13
N SER A 264 1.52 -13.20 -12.07
CA SER A 264 1.20 -12.45 -10.84
C SER A 264 2.42 -12.02 -10.02
N ALA A 265 3.57 -11.81 -10.67
CA ALA A 265 4.86 -11.56 -10.04
C ALA A 265 5.51 -10.25 -10.48
N TYR A 266 6.50 -9.84 -9.71
CA TYR A 266 7.37 -8.73 -10.06
C TYR A 266 8.82 -9.02 -9.62
N VAL A 267 9.77 -8.33 -10.24
CA VAL A 267 11.20 -8.44 -9.92
C VAL A 267 11.82 -7.05 -9.88
N ARG A 268 12.73 -6.85 -8.95
CA ARG A 268 13.71 -5.75 -8.98
C ARG A 268 15.05 -6.22 -8.42
N ASP A 269 16.11 -5.52 -8.74
CA ASP A 269 17.35 -5.65 -7.99
C ASP A 269 17.30 -4.82 -6.70
N THR A 270 18.16 -5.17 -5.76
CA THR A 270 18.30 -4.45 -4.48
C THR A 270 19.41 -3.40 -4.53
N GLY A 271 20.05 -3.22 -5.70
CA GLY A 271 21.19 -2.33 -5.87
C GLY A 271 22.26 -2.61 -4.81
N LYS A 272 22.82 -1.57 -4.22
CA LYS A 272 23.81 -1.65 -3.14
C LYS A 272 23.29 -2.19 -1.80
N PHE A 273 21.98 -2.38 -1.68
CA PHE A 273 21.37 -2.91 -0.47
C PHE A 273 21.31 -4.44 -0.53
N HIS A 274 21.19 -5.08 0.62
CA HIS A 274 21.06 -6.53 0.76
C HIS A 274 22.13 -7.36 -0.01
N GLY A 275 23.32 -6.80 -0.24
CA GLY A 275 24.42 -7.53 -0.90
C GLY A 275 24.21 -7.80 -2.39
N GLY A 276 23.38 -7.01 -3.09
CA GLY A 276 23.17 -7.15 -4.52
C GLY A 276 22.33 -8.39 -4.88
N MET A 277 21.11 -8.47 -4.36
CA MET A 277 20.17 -9.54 -4.65
C MET A 277 19.11 -9.09 -5.68
N LEU A 278 18.38 -10.06 -6.22
CA LEU A 278 17.14 -9.86 -6.94
C LEU A 278 15.97 -10.19 -6.00
N GLU A 279 15.07 -9.22 -5.83
CA GLU A 279 13.82 -9.39 -5.08
C GLU A 279 12.73 -9.86 -6.04
N TRP A 280 12.05 -10.95 -5.72
CA TRP A 280 10.90 -11.48 -6.43
C TRP A 280 9.70 -11.49 -5.49
N GLY A 281 8.63 -10.79 -5.87
CA GLY A 281 7.38 -10.77 -5.13
C GLY A 281 6.25 -11.39 -5.93
N TYR A 282 5.32 -12.06 -5.22
CA TYR A 282 4.22 -12.79 -5.84
C TYR A 282 2.89 -12.46 -5.20
N TYR A 283 1.90 -12.12 -6.02
CA TYR A 283 0.50 -12.02 -5.61
C TYR A 283 -0.17 -13.37 -5.83
N GLU A 284 -0.52 -14.06 -4.76
CA GLU A 284 -1.14 -15.38 -4.82
C GLU A 284 -2.50 -15.34 -5.53
N ASP A 285 -2.51 -15.58 -6.83
CA ASP A 285 -3.69 -15.48 -7.68
C ASP A 285 -4.57 -16.74 -7.66
N LYS A 286 -4.04 -17.90 -7.27
CA LYS A 286 -4.78 -19.15 -7.21
C LYS A 286 -5.46 -19.37 -5.86
N ASN A 287 -4.71 -19.22 -4.79
CA ASN A 287 -5.17 -19.49 -3.43
C ASN A 287 -4.67 -18.42 -2.44
N PRO A 288 -5.14 -17.15 -2.54
CA PRO A 288 -4.72 -16.09 -1.64
C PRO A 288 -4.93 -16.47 -0.19
N ARG A 289 -3.91 -16.29 0.63
CA ARG A 289 -3.97 -16.59 2.07
C ARG A 289 -4.35 -15.33 2.84
N LEU A 290 -5.61 -15.28 3.26
CA LEU A 290 -6.12 -14.22 4.12
C LEU A 290 -5.77 -14.54 5.58
N VAL A 291 -5.46 -13.50 6.32
CA VAL A 291 -5.14 -13.56 7.73
C VAL A 291 -6.26 -12.95 8.53
N ASP A 292 -6.78 -13.67 9.51
CA ASP A 292 -7.74 -13.08 10.44
C ASP A 292 -7.03 -11.96 11.23
N PRO A 293 -7.64 -10.78 11.35
CA PRO A 293 -7.00 -9.64 12.02
C PRO A 293 -6.54 -9.93 13.46
N GLU A 294 -7.21 -10.85 14.15
CA GLU A 294 -6.87 -11.32 15.49
C GLU A 294 -5.59 -12.17 15.52
N ASP A 295 -5.20 -12.73 14.37
CA ASP A 295 -3.96 -13.53 14.21
C ASP A 295 -2.72 -12.68 13.85
N ILE A 296 -2.88 -11.37 13.67
CA ILE A 296 -1.74 -10.47 13.44
C ILE A 296 -0.88 -10.41 14.70
N GLY A 297 0.42 -10.67 14.54
CA GLY A 297 1.36 -10.72 15.67
C GLY A 297 1.25 -12.00 16.51
N ASN A 298 0.55 -13.03 16.02
CA ASN A 298 0.54 -14.35 16.66
C ASN A 298 1.97 -14.94 16.62
N PRO A 299 2.63 -15.17 17.78
CA PRO A 299 4.04 -15.55 17.83
C PRO A 299 4.34 -16.89 17.15
N ASP A 300 3.36 -17.77 17.03
CA ASP A 300 3.54 -19.08 16.36
C ASP A 300 3.58 -18.95 14.82
N LYS A 301 3.15 -17.83 14.27
CA LYS A 301 3.04 -17.58 12.82
C LYS A 301 3.87 -16.38 12.36
N THR A 302 4.28 -15.53 13.27
CA THR A 302 5.02 -14.30 13.00
C THR A 302 6.53 -14.56 12.98
N MET A 303 7.21 -14.01 12.00
CA MET A 303 8.66 -14.13 11.86
C MET A 303 9.39 -13.10 12.75
N LEU A 304 9.86 -12.00 12.15
CA LEU A 304 10.61 -10.95 12.85
C LEU A 304 9.75 -9.74 13.24
N SER A 305 8.57 -9.63 12.66
CA SER A 305 7.67 -8.48 12.79
C SER A 305 6.23 -8.94 12.70
N ASP A 306 5.31 -8.22 13.35
CA ASP A 306 3.86 -8.51 13.30
C ASP A 306 3.31 -8.59 11.87
N SER A 307 3.92 -7.87 10.92
CA SER A 307 3.55 -7.87 9.49
C SER A 307 4.38 -8.84 8.63
N MET A 308 5.17 -9.72 9.23
CA MET A 308 5.97 -10.74 8.54
C MET A 308 5.61 -12.14 9.02
N ARG A 309 5.45 -13.08 8.10
CA ARG A 309 5.19 -14.49 8.35
C ARG A 309 6.22 -15.38 7.68
N TYR A 310 6.28 -16.62 8.12
CA TYR A 310 7.12 -17.63 7.47
C TYR A 310 6.58 -17.96 6.07
N LEU A 311 7.51 -18.27 5.14
CA LEU A 311 7.12 -18.70 3.80
C LEU A 311 6.56 -20.13 3.83
N GLU A 312 5.58 -20.36 2.99
CA GLU A 312 5.06 -21.69 2.66
C GLU A 312 5.43 -22.01 1.21
N LEU A 313 6.51 -22.78 1.03
CA LEU A 313 7.14 -23.00 -0.27
C LEU A 313 6.27 -23.78 -1.26
N GLU A 314 5.41 -24.67 -0.77
CA GLU A 314 4.53 -25.46 -1.62
C GLU A 314 3.59 -24.58 -2.45
N GLU A 315 3.17 -23.44 -1.90
CA GLU A 315 2.23 -22.51 -2.54
C GLU A 315 2.88 -21.67 -3.65
N ILE A 316 4.19 -21.50 -3.61
CA ILE A 316 4.92 -20.64 -4.56
C ILE A 316 5.75 -21.41 -5.60
N ALA A 317 5.84 -22.74 -5.51
CA ALA A 317 6.69 -23.56 -6.37
C ALA A 317 6.35 -23.38 -7.86
N GLU A 318 5.08 -23.52 -8.26
CA GLU A 318 4.64 -23.37 -9.65
C GLU A 318 4.84 -21.96 -10.21
N PRO A 319 4.43 -20.86 -9.49
CA PRO A 319 4.73 -19.50 -9.93
C PRO A 319 6.22 -19.22 -10.08
N LEU A 320 7.03 -19.80 -9.21
CA LEU A 320 8.47 -19.62 -9.27
C LEU A 320 9.10 -20.33 -10.49
N GLU A 321 8.67 -21.56 -10.80
CA GLU A 321 9.08 -22.25 -12.03
C GLU A 321 8.75 -21.42 -13.28
N LYS A 322 7.57 -20.80 -13.32
CA LYS A 322 7.19 -19.90 -14.40
C LYS A 322 8.04 -18.63 -14.46
N ALA A 323 8.48 -18.10 -13.32
CA ALA A 323 9.38 -16.96 -13.28
C ALA A 323 10.74 -17.29 -13.89
N PHE A 324 11.23 -18.52 -13.74
CA PHE A 324 12.48 -18.98 -14.38
C PHE A 324 12.42 -19.02 -15.90
N GLU A 325 11.24 -19.16 -16.50
CA GLU A 325 11.07 -19.10 -17.95
C GLU A 325 11.28 -17.68 -18.49
N THR A 326 10.89 -16.65 -17.74
CA THR A 326 11.02 -15.25 -18.16
C THR A 326 12.30 -14.59 -17.64
N THR A 327 12.79 -15.03 -16.49
CA THR A 327 13.99 -14.49 -15.82
C THR A 327 14.87 -15.67 -15.33
N PRO A 328 15.56 -16.37 -16.23
CA PRO A 328 16.28 -17.62 -15.92
C PRO A 328 17.32 -17.50 -14.82
N ILE A 329 17.96 -16.34 -14.67
CA ILE A 329 18.97 -16.09 -13.65
C ILE A 329 18.50 -16.40 -12.24
N LEU A 330 17.20 -16.27 -11.96
CA LEU A 330 16.64 -16.59 -10.63
C LEU A 330 16.89 -18.06 -10.26
N SER A 331 16.80 -18.98 -11.24
CA SER A 331 17.06 -20.41 -10.99
C SER A 331 18.53 -20.72 -10.75
N GLU A 332 19.44 -19.91 -11.32
CA GLU A 332 20.88 -20.08 -11.19
C GLU A 332 21.39 -19.57 -9.84
N LEU A 333 20.84 -18.46 -9.37
CA LEU A 333 21.24 -17.82 -8.13
C LEU A 333 20.76 -18.57 -6.87
N GLY A 334 19.58 -19.19 -6.94
CA GLY A 334 18.90 -19.68 -5.76
C GLY A 334 18.41 -18.54 -4.85
N TRP A 335 17.54 -18.83 -3.92
CA TRP A 335 16.99 -17.86 -3.00
C TRP A 335 17.54 -18.01 -1.58
N ASP A 336 17.62 -16.88 -0.86
CA ASP A 336 18.07 -16.84 0.53
C ASP A 336 16.89 -16.98 1.51
N GLU A 337 16.80 -18.12 2.17
CA GLU A 337 15.73 -18.43 3.12
C GLU A 337 15.65 -17.42 4.27
N LYS A 338 16.80 -16.89 4.71
CA LYS A 338 16.85 -16.00 5.88
C LYS A 338 16.32 -14.61 5.62
N SER A 339 16.50 -14.12 4.39
CA SER A 339 16.03 -12.80 3.97
C SER A 339 14.62 -12.85 3.43
N SER A 340 14.15 -14.03 3.01
CA SER A 340 12.85 -14.22 2.37
C SER A 340 11.74 -14.42 3.40
N PHE A 341 10.56 -13.87 3.14
CA PHE A 341 9.44 -13.87 4.08
C PHE A 341 8.10 -13.72 3.36
N ASN A 342 7.04 -13.86 4.14
CA ASN A 342 5.68 -13.58 3.72
C ASN A 342 5.20 -12.28 4.37
N GLY A 343 5.11 -11.19 3.61
CA GLY A 343 4.61 -9.91 4.09
C GLY A 343 3.09 -9.90 4.22
N LEU A 344 2.55 -8.99 5.04
CA LEU A 344 1.12 -8.74 5.11
C LEU A 344 0.78 -7.41 4.46
N LEU A 345 -0.20 -7.42 3.57
CA LEU A 345 -0.76 -6.22 2.95
C LEU A 345 -2.28 -6.17 3.10
N SER A 346 -2.87 -4.97 3.01
CA SER A 346 -4.31 -4.79 3.12
C SER A 346 -4.98 -4.88 1.76
N VAL A 347 -6.01 -5.74 1.65
CA VAL A 347 -6.88 -5.85 0.47
C VAL A 347 -8.32 -5.59 0.88
N THR A 348 -8.98 -4.66 0.21
CA THR A 348 -10.36 -4.27 0.49
C THR A 348 -11.36 -5.11 -0.28
N ALA A 349 -12.63 -5.00 0.10
CA ALA A 349 -13.73 -5.70 -0.57
C ALA A 349 -13.94 -5.29 -2.04
N ASP A 350 -13.33 -4.19 -2.50
CA ASP A 350 -13.40 -3.68 -3.89
C ASP A 350 -12.05 -3.30 -4.49
N ALA A 351 -10.95 -3.65 -3.82
CA ALA A 351 -9.57 -3.32 -4.18
C ALA A 351 -9.22 -1.80 -4.16
N GLY A 352 -10.11 -0.92 -3.72
CA GLY A 352 -9.87 0.52 -3.59
C GLY A 352 -9.41 0.91 -2.18
N SER A 353 -8.70 2.01 -2.04
CA SER A 353 -8.36 2.57 -0.73
C SER A 353 -9.60 3.01 0.05
N LEU A 354 -9.49 3.11 1.37
CA LEU A 354 -10.57 3.53 2.27
C LEU A 354 -10.22 4.88 2.88
N ILE A 355 -10.87 5.94 2.40
CA ILE A 355 -10.64 7.30 2.87
C ILE A 355 -11.97 7.92 3.28
N GLY A 356 -11.95 8.80 4.28
CA GLY A 356 -13.13 9.62 4.63
C GLY A 356 -13.68 9.37 6.02
N GLU A 357 -14.71 10.14 6.36
CA GLU A 357 -15.41 10.03 7.63
C GLU A 357 -16.40 8.85 7.60
N SER A 358 -16.42 8.07 8.66
CA SER A 358 -17.40 6.99 8.82
C SER A 358 -18.82 7.54 8.84
N PRO A 359 -19.75 6.96 8.05
CA PRO A 359 -21.15 7.34 8.15
C PRO A 359 -21.85 6.89 9.45
N GLU A 360 -21.24 5.93 10.18
CA GLU A 360 -21.80 5.37 11.42
C GLU A 360 -21.40 6.19 12.66
N VAL A 361 -20.13 6.66 12.69
CA VAL A 361 -19.58 7.37 13.85
C VAL A 361 -18.91 8.66 13.40
N ARG A 362 -19.53 9.77 13.72
CA ARG A 362 -19.01 11.10 13.36
C ARG A 362 -17.70 11.38 14.09
N GLY A 363 -16.74 11.95 13.39
CA GLY A 363 -15.38 12.19 13.90
C GLY A 363 -14.46 10.98 13.82
N PHE A 364 -14.96 9.81 13.38
CA PHE A 364 -14.15 8.64 13.09
C PHE A 364 -13.80 8.61 11.61
N TRP A 365 -12.53 8.83 11.29
CA TRP A 365 -12.00 8.91 9.94
C TRP A 365 -11.14 7.71 9.61
N LEU A 366 -11.10 7.34 8.35
CA LEU A 366 -10.26 6.28 7.80
C LEU A 366 -9.28 6.87 6.78
N CYS A 367 -8.05 6.35 6.80
CA CYS A 367 -7.08 6.45 5.72
C CYS A 367 -6.34 5.11 5.69
N GLU A 368 -6.98 4.09 5.11
CA GLU A 368 -6.61 2.68 5.22
C GLU A 368 -6.46 2.02 3.85
N ALA A 369 -5.82 0.86 3.80
CA ALA A 369 -5.59 0.10 2.58
C ALA A 369 -4.90 0.93 1.49
N VAL A 370 -3.92 1.73 1.89
CA VAL A 370 -3.14 2.60 1.03
C VAL A 370 -1.71 2.06 0.95
N TRP A 371 -1.26 1.79 -0.26
CA TRP A 371 0.08 1.29 -0.50
C TRP A 371 1.09 2.43 -0.68
N VAL A 372 2.39 2.14 -0.55
CA VAL A 372 3.47 3.14 -0.62
C VAL A 372 3.34 4.05 -1.85
N LYS A 373 3.03 3.48 -3.01
CA LYS A 373 2.88 4.24 -4.26
C LYS A 373 1.81 5.35 -4.22
N ASP A 374 0.80 5.22 -3.34
CA ASP A 374 -0.33 6.14 -3.21
C ASP A 374 -0.33 6.92 -1.88
N GLY A 375 0.60 6.61 -0.97
CA GLY A 375 0.63 7.14 0.39
C GLY A 375 0.48 8.66 0.50
N PRO A 376 1.37 9.46 -0.11
CA PRO A 376 1.25 10.92 -0.12
C PRO A 376 -0.05 11.45 -0.72
N GLY A 377 -0.52 10.87 -1.83
CA GLY A 377 -1.73 11.31 -2.52
C GLY A 377 -3.01 11.03 -1.73
N CYS A 378 -3.17 9.81 -1.22
CA CYS A 378 -4.32 9.43 -0.41
C CYS A 378 -4.36 10.20 0.92
N ALA A 379 -3.23 10.34 1.59
CA ALA A 379 -3.13 11.14 2.82
C ALA A 379 -3.47 12.62 2.57
N ARG A 380 -3.09 13.17 1.40
CA ARG A 380 -3.46 14.54 0.99
C ARG A 380 -4.97 14.69 0.86
N LEU A 381 -5.64 13.76 0.17
CA LEU A 381 -7.09 13.78 0.00
C LEU A 381 -7.82 13.66 1.34
N CYS A 382 -7.36 12.77 2.22
CA CYS A 382 -7.90 12.62 3.56
C CYS A 382 -7.77 13.93 4.36
N ALA A 383 -6.59 14.53 4.39
CA ALA A 383 -6.34 15.79 5.10
C ALA A 383 -7.19 16.95 4.55
N GLU A 384 -7.31 17.08 3.22
CA GLU A 384 -8.16 18.10 2.60
C GLU A 384 -9.64 17.92 2.97
N SER A 385 -10.14 16.69 2.91
CA SER A 385 -11.52 16.38 3.31
C SER A 385 -11.77 16.74 4.78
N MET A 386 -10.83 16.41 5.67
CA MET A 386 -10.92 16.70 7.10
C MET A 386 -10.91 18.19 7.43
N VAL A 387 -10.09 18.98 6.72
CA VAL A 387 -9.86 20.40 7.02
C VAL A 387 -10.81 21.30 6.24
N ASN A 388 -11.00 21.02 4.96
CA ASN A 388 -11.72 21.87 4.02
C ASN A 388 -13.13 21.37 3.70
N GLY A 389 -13.49 20.15 4.08
CA GLY A 389 -14.75 19.48 3.71
C GLY A 389 -14.85 19.15 2.20
N LYS A 390 -13.77 19.32 1.44
CA LYS A 390 -13.69 19.02 0.01
C LYS A 390 -12.27 18.73 -0.42
N THR A 391 -12.12 17.98 -1.49
CA THR A 391 -10.85 17.61 -2.10
C THR A 391 -10.63 18.27 -3.44
N GLN A 392 -9.38 18.37 -3.89
CA GLN A 392 -9.01 18.95 -5.20
C GLN A 392 -9.43 18.10 -6.39
N VAL A 393 -9.68 16.80 -6.15
CA VAL A 393 -10.21 15.84 -7.14
C VAL A 393 -11.36 15.07 -6.49
N ASP A 394 -12.25 14.54 -7.31
CA ASP A 394 -13.30 13.65 -6.84
C ASP A 394 -12.69 12.37 -6.28
N MET A 395 -12.87 12.13 -4.97
CA MET A 395 -12.37 10.95 -4.26
C MET A 395 -13.46 9.91 -3.98
N HIS A 396 -14.63 10.04 -4.57
CA HIS A 396 -15.79 9.21 -4.26
C HIS A 396 -15.51 7.70 -4.33
N SER A 397 -14.71 7.26 -5.32
CA SER A 397 -14.33 5.85 -5.45
C SER A 397 -13.42 5.31 -4.32
N PHE A 398 -12.86 6.19 -3.49
CA PHE A 398 -12.11 5.81 -2.29
C PHE A 398 -12.83 6.14 -0.99
N ASP A 399 -13.96 6.86 -1.05
CA ASP A 399 -14.73 7.23 0.14
C ASP A 399 -15.34 6.00 0.81
N ILE A 400 -15.18 5.87 2.14
CA ILE A 400 -15.73 4.74 2.92
C ILE A 400 -17.25 4.64 2.81
N SER A 401 -17.94 5.75 2.58
CA SER A 401 -19.41 5.79 2.43
C SER A 401 -19.93 5.09 1.19
N ARG A 402 -19.03 4.70 0.24
CA ARG A 402 -19.40 3.89 -0.93
C ARG A 402 -19.90 2.48 -0.59
N PHE A 403 -19.62 1.99 0.64
CA PHE A 403 -20.02 0.67 1.08
C PHE A 403 -21.34 0.68 1.84
N TYR A 404 -22.24 -0.21 1.46
CA TYR A 404 -23.44 -0.52 2.23
C TYR A 404 -23.09 -1.30 3.50
N PRO A 405 -23.95 -1.28 4.55
CA PRO A 405 -23.68 -1.99 5.80
C PRO A 405 -23.31 -3.46 5.62
N HIS A 406 -24.04 -4.22 4.79
CA HIS A 406 -23.77 -5.65 4.56
C HIS A 406 -22.42 -5.91 3.87
N GLN A 407 -21.89 -4.94 3.12
CA GLN A 407 -20.58 -5.04 2.46
C GLN A 407 -19.41 -4.82 3.42
N LYS A 408 -19.69 -4.40 4.64
CA LYS A 408 -18.72 -4.22 5.72
C LYS A 408 -18.71 -5.39 6.70
N GLU A 409 -19.64 -6.36 6.54
CA GLU A 409 -19.68 -7.57 7.34
C GLU A 409 -18.45 -8.45 7.05
N ARG A 410 -17.84 -9.01 8.11
CA ARG A 410 -16.57 -9.73 8.04
C ARG A 410 -16.55 -10.85 6.97
N ASP A 411 -17.60 -11.66 6.90
CA ASP A 411 -17.68 -12.76 5.95
C ASP A 411 -17.77 -12.27 4.50
N TYR A 412 -18.53 -11.20 4.25
CA TYR A 412 -18.59 -10.57 2.94
C TYR A 412 -17.21 -10.02 2.54
N VAL A 413 -16.58 -9.27 3.45
CA VAL A 413 -15.25 -8.69 3.21
C VAL A 413 -14.21 -9.76 2.93
N LYS A 414 -14.22 -10.86 3.71
CA LYS A 414 -13.32 -12.01 3.53
C LYS A 414 -13.45 -12.61 2.13
N THR A 415 -14.68 -12.90 1.70
CA THR A 415 -14.95 -13.44 0.36
C THR A 415 -14.46 -12.49 -0.74
N ARG A 416 -14.81 -11.19 -0.63
CA ARG A 416 -14.45 -10.22 -1.65
C ARG A 416 -12.94 -9.92 -1.69
N ALA A 417 -12.29 -9.84 -0.54
CA ALA A 417 -10.84 -9.66 -0.46
C ALA A 417 -10.09 -10.85 -1.07
N PHE A 418 -10.60 -12.08 -0.87
CA PHE A 418 -10.06 -13.28 -1.53
C PHE A 418 -10.15 -13.17 -3.06
N GLU A 419 -11.34 -12.87 -3.60
CA GLU A 419 -11.54 -12.69 -5.04
C GLU A 419 -10.68 -11.56 -5.62
N ASN A 420 -10.58 -10.43 -4.91
CA ASN A 420 -9.76 -9.30 -5.33
C ASN A 420 -8.27 -9.61 -5.31
N SER A 421 -7.81 -10.40 -4.33
CA SER A 421 -6.42 -10.86 -4.27
C SER A 421 -6.07 -11.72 -5.48
N GLN A 422 -6.97 -12.61 -5.89
CA GLN A 422 -6.78 -13.42 -7.11
C GLN A 422 -6.69 -12.57 -8.38
N THR A 423 -7.19 -11.34 -8.36
CA THR A 423 -7.33 -10.52 -9.57
C THR A 423 -6.48 -9.25 -9.58
N ILE A 424 -5.56 -9.07 -8.63
CA ILE A 424 -4.67 -7.89 -8.56
C ILE A 424 -3.96 -7.64 -9.89
N TYR A 425 -3.48 -8.71 -10.54
CA TYR A 425 -2.79 -8.64 -11.83
C TYR A 425 -3.58 -9.29 -12.99
N THR A 426 -4.82 -9.71 -12.76
CA THR A 426 -5.63 -10.34 -13.81
C THR A 426 -6.10 -9.31 -14.83
N PRO A 427 -6.01 -9.58 -16.14
CA PRO A 427 -6.55 -8.71 -17.17
C PRO A 427 -8.05 -8.44 -16.99
N ALA A 428 -8.44 -7.18 -17.03
CA ALA A 428 -9.86 -6.78 -17.02
C ALA A 428 -10.50 -6.92 -18.41
N VAL A 429 -10.19 -8.00 -19.14
CA VAL A 429 -10.64 -8.24 -20.52
C VAL A 429 -12.11 -8.62 -20.57
N HIS A 430 -12.54 -9.42 -19.63
CA HIS A 430 -13.93 -9.81 -19.51
C HIS A 430 -14.54 -9.09 -18.31
N PRO A 431 -15.59 -8.28 -18.50
CA PRO A 431 -16.38 -7.86 -17.38
C PRO A 431 -16.97 -9.14 -16.76
N ARG A 432 -16.32 -9.64 -15.71
CA ARG A 432 -16.91 -10.67 -14.88
C ARG A 432 -18.21 -10.11 -14.33
N GLU A 433 -19.22 -10.94 -14.17
CA GLU A 433 -20.47 -10.54 -13.50
C GLU A 433 -20.25 -9.77 -12.17
N PRO A 434 -19.16 -9.97 -11.41
CA PRO A 434 -18.83 -9.09 -10.30
C PRO A 434 -18.77 -7.60 -10.61
N TYR A 435 -18.51 -7.21 -11.87
CA TYR A 435 -18.60 -5.79 -12.27
C TYR A 435 -20.03 -5.23 -12.22
N ILE A 436 -21.04 -6.05 -12.36
CA ILE A 436 -22.43 -5.64 -12.15
C ILE A 436 -22.67 -5.39 -10.67
N THR A 437 -22.12 -6.28 -9.81
CA THR A 437 -22.15 -6.10 -8.36
C THR A 437 -21.31 -4.89 -7.92
N GLN A 438 -20.19 -4.65 -8.58
CA GLN A 438 -19.40 -3.43 -8.37
C GLN A 438 -20.15 -2.15 -8.80
N ARG A 439 -20.99 -2.20 -9.83
CA ARG A 439 -21.87 -1.05 -10.17
C ARG A 439 -22.86 -0.74 -9.06
N GLU A 440 -23.39 -1.73 -8.40
CA GLU A 440 -24.20 -1.54 -7.19
C GLU A 440 -23.36 -1.01 -6.02
N MET A 441 -22.07 -1.39 -5.93
CA MET A 441 -21.14 -0.84 -4.96
C MET A 441 -20.79 0.63 -5.21
N PHE A 442 -20.88 1.11 -6.45
CA PHE A 442 -20.64 2.50 -6.82
C PHE A 442 -21.85 3.43 -6.64
N VAL A 443 -23.02 2.89 -6.36
CA VAL A 443 -24.16 3.72 -5.95
C VAL A 443 -24.01 3.98 -4.45
N SER A 444 -23.37 5.09 -4.15
CA SER A 444 -23.16 5.54 -2.77
C SER A 444 -24.47 5.57 -2.00
N PRO A 445 -24.49 5.11 -0.73
CA PRO A 445 -25.61 5.37 0.18
C PRO A 445 -25.96 6.86 0.30
N PHE A 446 -25.01 7.73 -0.01
CA PHE A 446 -25.22 9.18 -0.08
C PHE A 446 -26.13 9.55 -1.25
N TYR A 447 -25.99 8.92 -2.42
CA TYR A 447 -26.85 9.18 -3.58
C TYR A 447 -28.31 8.81 -3.32
N GLU A 448 -28.56 7.76 -2.54
CA GLU A 448 -29.93 7.38 -2.18
C GLU A 448 -30.56 8.25 -1.08
N ARG A 449 -29.76 8.97 -0.30
CA ARG A 449 -30.25 9.94 0.68
C ARG A 449 -30.67 11.26 0.05
N GLU A 450 -30.19 11.56 -1.15
CA GLU A 450 -30.50 12.77 -1.90
C GLU A 450 -31.63 12.58 -2.94
N LYS A 451 -32.14 11.36 -3.11
CA LYS A 451 -33.38 11.07 -3.83
C LYS A 451 -34.58 11.26 -2.92
#